data_46a681fceefdf7f312050f4f82a4cfff
#
_entry.id   46a681fceefdf7f312050f4f82a4cfff
#
_cell.length_a   1.000
_cell.length_b   1.000
_cell.length_c   1.000
_cell.angle_alpha   90.00
_cell.angle_beta   90.00
_cell.angle_gamma   90.00
#
_symmetry.space_group_name_H-M   'P 1'
#
loop_
_entity.id
_entity.type
_entity.pdbx_description
1 polymer ?
#
loop_
_entity_poly.entity_id
_entity_poly.type
_entity_poly.pdbx_seq_one_letter_code
_entity_poly.pdbx_strand_id
1 'polypeptide(L)'
;YVVVIYAFSRIADDIADEYVVNHGVDKSDQALSIMHHFVSICYKGEYSGTNPLWIALGHLFKKTSIPFEPFERLLAAFMQDVHFKNMKSMNEVFAYCSNSADPIGELILRLHGVWDSKNKVTSDALCTALQMTNFLQDLSVDRRNGRLYIPLEGFVEDVDVENYLANEKITPNFSKA
;
A
#
# COMPACT_ATOMS: atom_id res chain seq x y z
N TYR A 1 5.15 8.95 16.95
CA TYR A 1 3.94 8.67 16.12
C TYR A 1 4.26 7.99 14.79
N VAL A 2 5.41 8.26 14.14
CA VAL A 2 5.82 7.54 12.91
C VAL A 2 5.80 6.03 13.12
N VAL A 3 6.34 5.52 14.24
CA VAL A 3 6.34 4.09 14.59
C VAL A 3 4.91 3.52 14.68
N VAL A 4 3.94 4.32 15.11
CA VAL A 4 2.53 3.89 15.22
C VAL A 4 1.92 3.71 13.82
N ILE A 5 2.17 4.67 12.93
CA ILE A 5 1.75 4.59 11.52
C ILE A 5 2.40 3.37 10.84
N TYR A 6 3.70 3.20 11.03
CA TYR A 6 4.42 2.05 10.50
C TYR A 6 3.86 0.72 11.02
N ALA A 7 3.65 0.59 12.33
CA ALA A 7 3.10 -0.64 12.91
C ALA A 7 1.69 -0.96 12.39
N PHE A 8 0.84 0.07 12.23
CA PHE A 8 -0.46 -0.09 11.61
C PHE A 8 -0.35 -0.61 10.17
N SER A 9 0.47 0.06 9.35
CA SER A 9 0.66 -0.32 7.95
C SER A 9 1.26 -1.72 7.82
N ARG A 10 2.27 -2.06 8.64
CA ARG A 10 2.93 -3.36 8.60
C ARG A 10 1.98 -4.50 8.98
N ILE A 11 1.12 -4.32 9.97
CA ILE A 11 0.13 -5.35 10.35
C ILE A 11 -0.90 -5.55 9.23
N ALA A 12 -1.34 -4.48 8.58
CA ALA A 12 -2.27 -4.58 7.46
C ALA A 12 -1.63 -5.26 6.24
N ASP A 13 -0.36 -4.96 5.96
CA ASP A 13 0.48 -5.57 4.95
C ASP A 13 0.64 -7.09 5.20
N ASP A 14 1.02 -7.49 6.42
CA ASP A 14 1.13 -8.89 6.82
C ASP A 14 -0.20 -9.66 6.66
N ILE A 15 -1.34 -8.99 6.87
CA ILE A 15 -2.65 -9.59 6.63
C ILE A 15 -2.89 -9.82 5.14
N ALA A 16 -2.52 -8.87 4.29
CA ALA A 16 -2.74 -8.96 2.85
C ALA A 16 -1.76 -9.94 2.17
N ASP A 17 -0.54 -10.09 2.70
CA ASP A 17 0.51 -10.87 2.07
C ASP A 17 0.69 -12.27 2.68
N GLU A 18 0.85 -12.34 4.01
CA GLU A 18 1.20 -13.59 4.68
C GLU A 18 -0.02 -14.32 5.23
N TYR A 19 -0.93 -13.58 5.88
CA TYR A 19 -2.10 -14.18 6.51
C TYR A 19 -3.07 -14.75 5.47
N VAL A 20 -3.21 -14.10 4.31
CA VAL A 20 -4.06 -14.57 3.21
C VAL A 20 -3.61 -15.92 2.66
N VAL A 21 -2.30 -16.16 2.57
CA VAL A 21 -1.74 -17.45 2.10
C VAL A 21 -2.08 -18.58 3.08
N ASN A 22 -2.08 -18.30 4.37
CA ASN A 22 -2.28 -19.32 5.40
C ASN A 22 -3.76 -19.54 5.78
N HIS A 23 -4.62 -18.54 5.61
CA HIS A 23 -5.98 -18.55 6.16
C HIS A 23 -7.07 -18.28 5.12
N GLY A 24 -6.68 -17.80 3.93
CA GLY A 24 -7.57 -17.51 2.80
C GLY A 24 -8.16 -16.10 2.83
N VAL A 25 -8.71 -15.73 1.68
CA VAL A 25 -9.25 -14.38 1.37
C VAL A 25 -10.32 -13.95 2.37
N ASP A 26 -11.33 -14.77 2.63
CA ASP A 26 -12.44 -14.40 3.52
C ASP A 26 -11.98 -13.99 4.94
N LYS A 27 -10.95 -14.67 5.46
CA LYS A 27 -10.41 -14.34 6.79
C LYS A 27 -9.56 -13.08 6.77
N SER A 28 -8.85 -12.82 5.67
CA SER A 28 -8.09 -11.59 5.49
C SER A 28 -9.00 -10.38 5.35
N ASP A 29 -10.07 -10.50 4.58
CA ASP A 29 -11.10 -9.45 4.49
C ASP A 29 -11.72 -9.16 5.86
N GLN A 30 -12.04 -10.20 6.62
CA GLN A 30 -12.56 -10.04 7.97
C GLN A 30 -11.54 -9.35 8.89
N ALA A 31 -10.27 -9.72 8.82
CA ALA A 31 -9.21 -9.13 9.64
C ALA A 31 -8.99 -7.65 9.29
N LEU A 32 -8.94 -7.28 8.00
CA LEU A 32 -8.82 -5.89 7.57
C LEU A 32 -10.07 -5.07 7.94
N SER A 33 -11.27 -5.66 7.85
CA SER A 33 -12.52 -5.02 8.29
C SER A 33 -12.52 -4.75 9.80
N ILE A 34 -11.98 -5.66 10.59
CA ILE A 34 -11.78 -5.48 12.03
C ILE A 34 -10.78 -4.34 12.29
N MET A 35 -9.68 -4.29 11.55
CA MET A 35 -8.72 -3.17 11.65
C MET A 35 -9.39 -1.84 11.34
N HIS A 36 -10.16 -1.74 10.25
CA HIS A 36 -10.91 -0.54 9.90
C HIS A 36 -11.84 -0.10 11.04
N HIS A 37 -12.58 -1.04 11.63
CA HIS A 37 -13.43 -0.75 12.78
C HIS A 37 -12.62 -0.17 13.95
N PHE A 38 -11.50 -0.79 14.31
CA PHE A 38 -10.67 -0.32 15.43
C PHE A 38 -10.06 1.06 15.16
N VAL A 39 -9.59 1.35 13.95
CA VAL A 39 -9.10 2.69 13.61
C VAL A 39 -10.22 3.72 13.73
N SER A 40 -11.44 3.39 13.28
CA SER A 40 -12.60 4.27 13.38
C SER A 40 -12.96 4.63 14.83
N ILE A 41 -13.02 3.64 15.73
CA ILE A 41 -13.30 3.89 17.16
C ILE A 41 -12.15 4.62 17.86
N CYS A 42 -10.89 4.40 17.44
CA CYS A 42 -9.74 5.19 17.92
C CYS A 42 -9.85 6.65 17.48
N TYR A 43 -10.24 6.89 16.22
CA TYR A 43 -10.44 8.24 15.69
C TYR A 43 -11.54 9.00 16.42
N LYS A 44 -12.65 8.32 16.77
CA LYS A 44 -13.75 8.88 17.56
C LYS A 44 -13.41 9.06 19.04
N GLY A 45 -12.28 8.53 19.51
CA GLY A 45 -11.91 8.54 20.94
C GLY A 45 -12.69 7.56 21.80
N GLU A 46 -13.29 6.54 21.20
CA GLU A 46 -14.18 5.56 21.85
C GLU A 46 -13.47 4.26 22.22
N TYR A 47 -12.19 4.09 21.84
CA TYR A 47 -11.45 2.87 22.16
C TYR A 47 -11.14 2.77 23.65
N SER A 48 -11.60 1.69 24.28
CA SER A 48 -11.42 1.41 25.73
C SER A 48 -10.67 0.10 26.00
N GLY A 49 -10.10 -0.54 24.97
CA GLY A 49 -9.37 -1.80 25.11
C GLY A 49 -7.92 -1.61 25.59
N THR A 50 -7.17 -2.71 25.63
CA THR A 50 -5.80 -2.76 26.18
C THR A 50 -4.72 -2.96 25.12
N ASN A 51 -5.08 -3.10 23.84
CA ASN A 51 -4.11 -3.30 22.76
C ASN A 51 -3.28 -2.03 22.56
N PRO A 52 -1.92 -2.12 22.65
CA PRO A 52 -1.02 -0.97 22.57
C PRO A 52 -1.13 -0.18 21.28
N LEU A 53 -1.35 -0.84 20.12
CA LEU A 53 -1.47 -0.18 18.83
C LEU A 53 -2.68 0.77 18.80
N TRP A 54 -3.85 0.27 19.23
CA TRP A 54 -5.07 1.06 19.21
C TRP A 54 -5.05 2.19 20.24
N ILE A 55 -4.45 1.97 21.42
CA ILE A 55 -4.19 3.03 22.38
C ILE A 55 -3.31 4.12 21.76
N ALA A 56 -2.21 3.73 21.12
CA ALA A 56 -1.27 4.67 20.51
C ALA A 56 -1.89 5.42 19.31
N LEU A 57 -2.73 4.76 18.50
CA LEU A 57 -3.51 5.42 17.44
C LEU A 57 -4.53 6.42 17.99
N GLY A 58 -5.25 6.06 19.04
CA GLY A 58 -6.15 7.00 19.73
C GLY A 58 -5.42 8.24 20.26
N HIS A 59 -4.22 8.05 20.81
CA HIS A 59 -3.35 9.18 21.22
C HIS A 59 -2.87 10.00 20.04
N LEU A 60 -2.50 9.38 18.91
CA LEU A 60 -2.11 10.06 17.69
C LEU A 60 -3.25 10.98 17.23
N PHE A 61 -4.46 10.46 17.04
CA PHE A 61 -5.61 11.26 16.62
C PHE A 61 -5.94 12.38 17.58
N LYS A 62 -5.88 12.14 18.89
CA LYS A 62 -6.16 13.14 19.92
C LYS A 62 -5.11 14.27 19.96
N LYS A 63 -3.86 13.98 19.63
CA LYS A 63 -2.72 14.91 19.74
C LYS A 63 -2.38 15.60 18.43
N THR A 64 -2.91 15.13 17.30
CA THR A 64 -2.67 15.68 15.97
C THR A 64 -4.00 15.98 15.29
N SER A 65 -3.95 16.76 14.22
CA SER A 65 -5.13 17.01 13.37
C SER A 65 -5.16 16.06 12.16
N ILE A 66 -4.62 14.86 12.31
CA ILE A 66 -4.61 13.86 11.23
C ILE A 66 -6.04 13.34 11.04
N PRO A 67 -6.61 13.42 9.82
CA PRO A 67 -7.94 12.88 9.53
C PRO A 67 -7.90 11.34 9.43
N PHE A 68 -9.07 10.73 9.44
CA PHE A 68 -9.21 9.28 9.30
C PHE A 68 -8.92 8.78 7.88
N GLU A 69 -9.20 9.60 6.87
CA GLU A 69 -9.18 9.25 5.45
C GLU A 69 -7.86 8.61 4.95
N PRO A 70 -6.64 9.08 5.30
CA PRO A 70 -5.41 8.40 4.87
C PRO A 70 -5.33 6.93 5.34
N PHE A 71 -5.85 6.60 6.50
CA PHE A 71 -5.91 5.22 7.00
C PHE A 71 -6.93 4.38 6.25
N GLU A 72 -8.08 4.96 5.86
CA GLU A 72 -9.08 4.30 5.02
C GLU A 72 -8.49 3.94 3.64
N ARG A 73 -7.75 4.88 3.02
CA ARG A 73 -7.09 4.65 1.73
C ARG A 73 -6.06 3.52 1.81
N LEU A 74 -5.24 3.50 2.85
CA LEU A 74 -4.28 2.41 3.07
C LEU A 74 -5.00 1.06 3.23
N LEU A 75 -6.04 0.98 4.04
CA LEU A 75 -6.81 -0.26 4.21
C LEU A 75 -7.49 -0.70 2.92
N ALA A 76 -7.99 0.25 2.10
CA ALA A 76 -8.55 -0.06 0.79
C ALA A 76 -7.51 -0.65 -0.17
N ALA A 77 -6.26 -0.16 -0.14
CA ALA A 77 -5.16 -0.74 -0.90
C ALA A 77 -4.84 -2.16 -0.45
N PHE A 78 -4.73 -2.41 0.85
CA PHE A 78 -4.48 -3.76 1.39
C PHE A 78 -5.65 -4.73 1.08
N MET A 79 -6.89 -4.26 1.12
CA MET A 79 -8.03 -5.07 0.66
C MET A 79 -7.94 -5.37 -0.84
N GLN A 80 -7.47 -4.42 -1.66
CA GLN A 80 -7.22 -4.66 -3.08
C GLN A 80 -6.13 -5.71 -3.28
N ASP A 81 -5.08 -5.75 -2.44
CA ASP A 81 -4.01 -6.74 -2.52
C ASP A 81 -4.48 -8.15 -2.14
N VAL A 82 -5.40 -8.30 -1.19
CA VAL A 82 -6.07 -9.59 -0.89
C VAL A 82 -6.80 -10.14 -2.12
N HIS A 83 -7.41 -9.26 -2.92
CA HIS A 83 -8.15 -9.58 -4.14
C HIS A 83 -7.36 -9.22 -5.42
N PHE A 84 -6.05 -9.30 -5.35
CA PHE A 84 -5.16 -8.76 -6.37
C PHE A 84 -5.53 -9.20 -7.79
N LYS A 85 -5.49 -8.24 -8.69
CA LYS A 85 -5.60 -8.44 -10.14
C LYS A 85 -4.47 -7.67 -10.81
N ASN A 86 -3.82 -8.30 -11.77
CA ASN A 86 -2.76 -7.65 -12.55
C ASN A 86 -3.24 -6.33 -13.12
N MET A 87 -2.41 -5.30 -12.95
CA MET A 87 -2.68 -3.95 -13.47
C MET A 87 -2.62 -3.97 -14.99
N LYS A 88 -3.60 -3.33 -15.63
CA LYS A 88 -3.72 -3.30 -17.10
C LYS A 88 -3.21 -2.02 -17.72
N SER A 89 -3.04 -0.96 -16.95
CA SER A 89 -2.60 0.34 -17.44
C SER A 89 -1.84 1.11 -16.36
N MET A 90 -1.00 2.07 -16.79
CA MET A 90 -0.33 2.98 -15.86
C MET A 90 -1.31 3.81 -15.04
N ASN A 91 -2.50 4.11 -15.56
CA ASN A 91 -3.54 4.79 -14.78
C ASN A 91 -4.02 3.94 -13.60
N GLU A 92 -4.13 2.62 -13.76
CA GLU A 92 -4.45 1.72 -12.65
C GLU A 92 -3.31 1.67 -11.61
N VAL A 93 -2.04 1.69 -12.06
CA VAL A 93 -0.88 1.79 -11.17
C VAL A 93 -0.91 3.08 -10.36
N PHE A 94 -1.14 4.23 -11.00
CA PHE A 94 -1.23 5.51 -10.29
C PHE A 94 -2.43 5.56 -9.33
N ALA A 95 -3.58 5.00 -9.72
CA ALA A 95 -4.74 4.89 -8.84
C ALA A 95 -4.45 4.01 -7.62
N TYR A 96 -3.73 2.92 -7.79
CA TYR A 96 -3.26 2.08 -6.68
C TYR A 96 -2.26 2.84 -5.78
N CYS A 97 -1.25 3.48 -6.35
CA CYS A 97 -0.26 4.27 -5.59
C CYS A 97 -0.92 5.39 -4.78
N SER A 98 -1.98 6.00 -5.31
CA SER A 98 -2.73 7.03 -4.59
C SER A 98 -3.37 6.52 -3.29
N ASN A 99 -3.61 5.22 -3.17
CA ASN A 99 -4.15 4.59 -1.96
C ASN A 99 -3.10 3.86 -1.13
N SER A 100 -2.04 3.32 -1.73
CA SER A 100 -1.03 2.50 -1.05
C SER A 100 0.20 3.28 -0.58
N ALA A 101 0.61 4.33 -1.31
CA ALA A 101 1.85 5.06 -1.07
C ALA A 101 1.62 6.52 -0.63
N ASP A 102 0.80 7.28 -1.37
CA ASP A 102 0.58 8.71 -1.12
C ASP A 102 0.05 9.02 0.29
N PRO A 103 -0.84 8.17 0.89
CA PRO A 103 -1.31 8.41 2.25
C PRO A 103 -0.20 8.38 3.29
N ILE A 104 0.86 7.61 3.09
CA ILE A 104 2.02 7.60 3.98
C ILE A 104 2.71 8.96 3.97
N GLY A 105 2.93 9.54 2.79
CA GLY A 105 3.49 10.88 2.65
C GLY A 105 2.60 11.94 3.30
N GLU A 106 1.29 11.87 3.09
CA GLU A 106 0.33 12.77 3.73
C GLU A 106 0.39 12.68 5.26
N LEU A 107 0.39 11.47 5.82
CA LEU A 107 0.51 11.27 7.26
C LEU A 107 1.79 11.87 7.84
N ILE A 108 2.92 11.73 7.15
CA ILE A 108 4.20 12.32 7.57
C ILE A 108 4.15 13.86 7.50
N LEU A 109 3.64 14.45 6.41
CA LEU A 109 3.49 15.90 6.30
C LEU A 109 2.60 16.47 7.42
N ARG A 110 1.49 15.79 7.73
CA ARG A 110 0.56 16.19 8.81
C ARG A 110 1.19 16.07 10.19
N LEU A 111 1.97 15.02 10.44
CA LEU A 111 2.72 14.86 11.70
C LEU A 111 3.69 16.00 11.95
N HIS A 112 4.30 16.54 10.89
CA HIS A 112 5.25 17.64 10.96
C HIS A 112 4.58 19.03 10.84
N GLY A 113 3.25 19.10 10.67
CA GLY A 113 2.52 20.35 10.57
C GLY A 113 2.80 21.14 9.28
N VAL A 114 3.29 20.47 8.25
CA VAL A 114 3.66 21.10 6.96
C VAL A 114 2.78 20.63 5.79
N TRP A 115 1.65 19.99 6.07
CA TRP A 115 0.71 19.60 5.05
C TRP A 115 -0.03 20.79 4.49
N ASP A 116 0.08 21.00 3.19
CA ASP A 116 -0.70 21.91 2.37
C ASP A 116 -0.84 21.33 0.95
N SER A 117 -1.61 21.98 0.07
CA SER A 117 -1.86 21.48 -1.29
C SER A 117 -0.60 21.39 -2.14
N LYS A 118 0.39 22.28 -1.95
CA LYS A 118 1.65 22.27 -2.69
C LYS A 118 2.55 21.12 -2.23
N ASN A 119 2.72 20.99 -0.92
CA ASN A 119 3.55 19.93 -0.33
C ASN A 119 2.93 18.55 -0.61
N LYS A 120 1.58 18.44 -0.60
CA LYS A 120 0.88 17.22 -0.99
C LYS A 120 1.28 16.76 -2.39
N VAL A 121 1.18 17.62 -3.40
CA VAL A 121 1.52 17.25 -4.80
C VAL A 121 2.96 16.72 -4.89
N THR A 122 3.91 17.37 -4.22
CA THR A 122 5.32 16.94 -4.24
C THR A 122 5.51 15.62 -3.50
N SER A 123 4.83 15.44 -2.37
CA SER A 123 4.89 14.22 -1.57
C SER A 123 4.27 13.03 -2.32
N ASP A 124 3.09 13.21 -2.91
CA ASP A 124 2.42 12.18 -3.70
C ASP A 124 3.32 11.73 -4.87
N ALA A 125 3.91 12.68 -5.62
CA ALA A 125 4.84 12.35 -6.70
C ALA A 125 6.06 11.53 -6.21
N LEU A 126 6.62 11.90 -5.04
CA LEU A 126 7.73 11.17 -4.44
C LEU A 126 7.31 9.77 -3.97
N CYS A 127 6.19 9.65 -3.27
CA CYS A 127 5.69 8.37 -2.75
C CYS A 127 5.33 7.42 -3.90
N THR A 128 4.64 7.91 -4.93
CA THR A 128 4.35 7.15 -6.14
C THR A 128 5.64 6.68 -6.84
N ALA A 129 6.66 7.56 -7.01
CA ALA A 129 7.93 7.18 -7.62
C ALA A 129 8.68 6.10 -6.82
N LEU A 130 8.67 6.19 -5.48
CA LEU A 130 9.25 5.18 -4.60
C LEU A 130 8.50 3.84 -4.73
N GLN A 131 7.18 3.87 -4.77
CA GLN A 131 6.37 2.67 -4.93
C GLN A 131 6.61 2.00 -6.29
N MET A 132 6.69 2.77 -7.37
CA MET A 132 7.06 2.23 -8.68
C MET A 132 8.46 1.62 -8.67
N THR A 133 9.40 2.22 -7.95
CA THR A 133 10.75 1.64 -7.79
C THR A 133 10.70 0.30 -7.05
N ASN A 134 9.87 0.19 -6.01
CA ASN A 134 9.67 -1.08 -5.29
C ASN A 134 9.07 -2.15 -6.22
N PHE A 135 8.07 -1.83 -7.04
CA PHE A 135 7.51 -2.78 -8.02
C PHE A 135 8.56 -3.29 -9.02
N LEU A 136 9.52 -2.45 -9.42
CA LEU A 136 10.62 -2.87 -10.30
C LEU A 136 11.63 -3.75 -9.56
N GLN A 137 11.94 -3.42 -8.31
CA GLN A 137 12.86 -4.21 -7.48
C GLN A 137 12.30 -5.60 -7.16
N ASP A 138 11.00 -5.67 -6.84
CA ASP A 138 10.35 -6.88 -6.38
C ASP A 138 9.67 -7.68 -7.50
N LEU A 139 9.80 -7.25 -8.76
CA LEU A 139 9.14 -7.83 -9.94
C LEU A 139 9.24 -9.37 -10.01
N SER A 140 10.41 -9.93 -9.73
CA SER A 140 10.63 -11.37 -9.76
C SER A 140 9.97 -12.11 -8.59
N VAL A 141 9.86 -11.46 -7.44
CA VAL A 141 9.20 -12.01 -6.24
C VAL A 141 7.70 -11.93 -6.39
N ASP A 142 7.18 -10.76 -6.78
CA ASP A 142 5.75 -10.51 -6.98
C ASP A 142 5.16 -11.47 -8.00
N ARG A 143 5.87 -11.69 -9.10
CA ARG A 143 5.41 -12.63 -10.11
C ARG A 143 5.32 -14.07 -9.59
N ARG A 144 6.31 -14.53 -8.81
CA ARG A 144 6.24 -15.87 -8.20
C ARG A 144 5.01 -16.03 -7.31
N ASN A 145 4.56 -14.92 -6.73
CA ASN A 145 3.35 -14.83 -5.92
C ASN A 145 2.08 -14.57 -6.75
N GLY A 146 2.19 -14.58 -8.09
CA GLY A 146 1.06 -14.35 -9.00
C GLY A 146 0.63 -12.88 -9.12
N ARG A 147 1.49 -11.92 -8.72
CA ARG A 147 1.20 -10.49 -8.74
C ARG A 147 2.06 -9.78 -9.80
N LEU A 148 1.42 -8.89 -10.57
CA LEU A 148 2.09 -8.02 -11.52
C LEU A 148 1.51 -6.61 -11.40
N TYR A 149 2.24 -5.74 -10.71
CA TYR A 149 1.83 -4.35 -10.49
C TYR A 149 2.13 -3.46 -11.69
N ILE A 150 3.16 -3.77 -12.47
CA ILE A 150 3.52 -2.97 -13.66
C ILE A 150 2.83 -3.57 -14.88
N PRO A 151 1.98 -2.80 -15.59
CA PRO A 151 1.38 -3.27 -16.83
C PRO A 151 2.46 -3.43 -17.90
N LEU A 152 2.42 -4.54 -18.61
CA LEU A 152 3.40 -4.86 -19.63
C LEU A 152 3.05 -4.20 -20.97
N GLU A 153 1.81 -3.74 -21.14
CA GLU A 153 1.33 -3.07 -22.34
C GLU A 153 2.13 -1.79 -22.61
N GLY A 154 2.79 -1.74 -23.76
CA GLY A 154 3.54 -0.58 -24.23
C GLY A 154 5.01 -0.50 -23.83
N PHE A 155 5.51 -1.42 -22.99
CA PHE A 155 6.94 -1.44 -22.62
C PHE A 155 7.76 -2.45 -23.43
N VAL A 156 7.18 -3.61 -23.77
CA VAL A 156 7.87 -4.67 -24.51
C VAL A 156 6.83 -5.50 -25.25
N GLU A 157 7.19 -6.18 -26.34
CA GLU A 157 6.32 -7.20 -26.94
C GLU A 157 6.07 -8.31 -25.90
N ASP A 158 4.83 -8.74 -25.73
CA ASP A 158 4.37 -9.70 -24.70
C ASP A 158 5.25 -10.95 -24.59
N VAL A 159 5.77 -11.44 -25.71
CA VAL A 159 6.65 -12.62 -25.79
C VAL A 159 7.99 -12.41 -25.07
N ASP A 160 8.56 -11.18 -25.11
CA ASP A 160 9.88 -10.91 -24.49
C ASP A 160 9.77 -10.80 -22.98
N VAL A 161 8.65 -10.33 -22.47
CA VAL A 161 8.38 -10.23 -21.03
C VAL A 161 8.11 -11.63 -20.47
N GLU A 162 7.28 -12.44 -21.14
CA GLU A 162 7.05 -13.81 -20.73
C GLU A 162 8.35 -14.63 -20.73
N ASN A 163 9.21 -14.44 -21.73
CA ASN A 163 10.52 -15.11 -21.81
C ASN A 163 11.48 -14.63 -20.71
N TYR A 164 11.53 -13.33 -20.40
CA TYR A 164 12.32 -12.81 -19.28
C TYR A 164 11.83 -13.40 -17.97
N LEU A 165 10.54 -13.33 -17.76
CA LEU A 165 9.91 -13.78 -16.53
C LEU A 165 10.00 -15.32 -16.35
N ALA A 166 10.03 -16.10 -17.45
CA ALA A 166 10.19 -17.56 -17.38
C ALA A 166 11.66 -18.00 -17.18
N ASN A 167 12.62 -17.23 -17.68
CA ASN A 167 14.02 -17.62 -17.75
C ASN A 167 14.97 -16.75 -16.93
N GLU A 168 14.47 -15.70 -16.26
CA GLU A 168 15.25 -14.68 -15.54
C GLU A 168 16.37 -14.04 -16.39
N LYS A 169 16.21 -14.04 -17.72
CA LYS A 169 17.18 -13.48 -18.66
C LYS A 169 16.68 -12.18 -19.25
N ILE A 170 17.46 -11.14 -19.06
CA ILE A 170 17.22 -9.84 -19.72
C ILE A 170 17.40 -10.00 -21.21
N THR A 171 16.32 -9.80 -21.99
CA THR A 171 16.40 -9.77 -23.46
C THR A 171 16.91 -8.39 -23.90
N PRO A 172 17.48 -8.26 -25.13
CA PRO A 172 17.94 -6.97 -25.64
C PRO A 172 16.84 -5.91 -25.73
N ASN A 173 15.57 -6.31 -25.87
CA ASN A 173 14.44 -5.39 -25.92
C ASN A 173 14.07 -4.89 -24.51
N PHE A 174 14.10 -5.78 -23.50
CA PHE A 174 13.83 -5.40 -22.11
C PHE A 174 14.87 -4.41 -21.56
N SER A 175 16.13 -4.47 -22.01
CA SER A 175 17.18 -3.54 -21.58
C SER A 175 17.07 -2.14 -22.23
N LYS A 176 16.15 -1.92 -23.18
CA LYS A 176 15.93 -0.64 -23.85
C LYS A 176 14.66 0.09 -23.35
N ALA A 177 13.83 -0.57 -22.57
CA ALA A 177 12.64 0.00 -21.93
C ALA A 177 13.02 0.68 -20.61
#